data_e18e6645a8046a67faa159953fd67a59
#
_entry.id   e18e6645a8046a67faa159953fd67a59
#
_cell.length_a   1.000
_cell.length_b   1.000
_cell.length_c   1.000
_cell.angle_alpha   90.00
_cell.angle_beta   90.00
_cell.angle_gamma   90.00
#
_symmetry.space_group_name_H-M   'P 1'
#
loop_
_entity.id
_entity.type
_entity.pdbx_description
1 polymer ?
#
loop_
_entity_poly.entity_id
_entity_poly.type
_entity_poly.pdbx_seq_one_letter_code
_entity_poly.pdbx_strand_id
1 'polypeptide(L)'
;MFGKKVIVLEKHFVVGGLNSFFARKGRKFDVGLHAVTNFPSPSSGKTSPLLRACRQLRIPFDSLNLYPQSSSRISFAGKNLLFDNDFDFFLSEIERNFPKEKDQFRIFLKKMEEFDAYSVDVPDLSTRTILEETFSDPLLGEMLLCPTCYYGSAQENDIDFATFVMLFDAIFKQGLARPNQGIRALLDPLVKKTNELGVKRLMNSGVQKINSDHD
;
A
#
# COMPACT_ATOMS: atom_id res chain seq x y z
N MET A 1 -13.15 -14.84 -16.84
CA MET A 1 -12.26 -16.00 -16.85
C MET A 1 -12.19 -16.58 -18.23
N PHE A 2 -11.02 -17.03 -18.66
CA PHE A 2 -10.76 -17.49 -20.02
C PHE A 2 -11.13 -18.98 -20.24
N GLY A 3 -12.07 -19.53 -19.47
CA GLY A 3 -12.49 -20.95 -19.59
C GLY A 3 -11.39 -21.98 -19.24
N LYS A 4 -10.30 -21.52 -18.59
CA LYS A 4 -9.19 -22.41 -18.24
C LYS A 4 -9.45 -23.13 -16.92
N LYS A 5 -9.06 -24.41 -16.85
CA LYS A 5 -8.95 -25.13 -15.58
C LYS A 5 -7.70 -24.63 -14.84
N VAL A 6 -7.86 -24.20 -13.59
CA VAL A 6 -6.77 -23.62 -12.79
C VAL A 6 -6.49 -24.48 -11.57
N ILE A 7 -5.21 -24.72 -11.31
CA ILE A 7 -4.70 -25.33 -10.07
C ILE A 7 -3.77 -24.32 -9.41
N VAL A 8 -3.96 -24.06 -8.13
CA VAL A 8 -3.08 -23.23 -7.31
C VAL A 8 -2.27 -24.17 -6.40
N LEU A 9 -0.96 -24.06 -6.46
CA LEU A 9 -0.02 -24.78 -5.61
C LEU A 9 0.47 -23.83 -4.52
N GLU A 10 0.32 -24.22 -3.26
CA GLU A 10 0.75 -23.44 -2.11
C GLU A 10 1.67 -24.29 -1.22
N LYS A 11 2.87 -23.76 -0.94
CA LYS A 11 3.86 -24.44 -0.09
C LYS A 11 3.42 -24.50 1.37
N HIS A 12 2.72 -23.46 1.82
CA HIS A 12 2.28 -23.35 3.22
C HIS A 12 1.01 -24.18 3.48
N PHE A 13 0.69 -24.38 4.75
CA PHE A 13 -0.53 -25.11 5.16
C PHE A 13 -1.77 -24.20 5.21
N VAL A 14 -1.60 -22.88 5.16
CA VAL A 14 -2.67 -21.88 5.08
C VAL A 14 -2.49 -20.97 3.88
N VAL A 15 -3.61 -20.45 3.36
CA VAL A 15 -3.64 -19.48 2.27
C VAL A 15 -3.11 -18.13 2.75
N GLY A 16 -2.43 -17.40 1.86
CA GLY A 16 -2.03 -16.02 2.08
C GLY A 16 -0.53 -15.75 2.03
N GLY A 17 0.31 -16.81 2.08
CA GLY A 17 1.76 -16.64 2.07
C GLY A 17 2.22 -15.71 3.19
N LEU A 18 2.92 -14.62 2.84
CA LEU A 18 3.34 -13.58 3.80
C LEU A 18 2.16 -12.84 4.45
N ASN A 19 0.98 -12.88 3.83
CA ASN A 19 -0.25 -12.31 4.39
C ASN A 19 -1.05 -13.32 5.23
N SER A 20 -0.39 -14.31 5.81
CA SER A 20 -0.98 -15.27 6.71
C SER A 20 -1.05 -14.77 8.15
N PHE A 21 -1.34 -15.66 9.08
CA PHE A 21 -1.38 -15.35 10.50
C PHE A 21 -0.76 -16.50 11.32
N PHE A 22 -0.35 -16.19 12.54
CA PHE A 22 -0.04 -17.19 13.54
C PHE A 22 -0.97 -17.06 14.75
N ALA A 23 -1.12 -18.12 15.51
CA ALA A 23 -1.94 -18.12 16.71
C ALA A 23 -1.07 -18.36 17.97
N ARG A 24 -1.32 -17.58 19.03
CA ARG A 24 -0.69 -17.76 20.33
C ARG A 24 -1.72 -17.53 21.44
N LYS A 25 -1.86 -18.46 22.35
CA LYS A 25 -2.82 -18.40 23.47
C LYS A 25 -4.25 -18.03 23.01
N GLY A 26 -4.73 -18.66 21.92
CA GLY A 26 -6.06 -18.43 21.36
C GLY A 26 -6.22 -17.11 20.58
N ARG A 27 -5.21 -16.26 20.52
CA ARG A 27 -5.22 -15.01 19.72
C ARG A 27 -4.53 -15.23 18.38
N LYS A 28 -5.07 -14.61 17.33
CA LYS A 28 -4.49 -14.62 15.97
C LYS A 28 -3.77 -13.30 15.72
N PHE A 29 -2.56 -13.39 15.18
CA PHE A 29 -1.69 -12.26 14.84
C PHE A 29 -1.39 -12.31 13.35
N ASP A 30 -1.64 -11.22 12.65
CA ASP A 30 -1.28 -11.09 11.24
C ASP A 30 0.25 -10.97 11.09
N VAL A 31 0.81 -11.57 10.05
CA VAL A 31 2.28 -11.62 9.82
C VAL A 31 2.74 -10.47 8.95
N GLY A 32 2.13 -10.27 7.78
CA GLY A 32 2.54 -9.30 6.79
C GLY A 32 1.68 -8.05 6.79
N LEU A 33 0.56 -8.09 6.09
CA LEU A 33 -0.30 -6.94 5.90
C LEU A 33 -1.04 -6.54 7.19
N HIS A 34 -0.75 -5.35 7.70
CA HIS A 34 -1.42 -4.78 8.87
C HIS A 34 -2.43 -3.70 8.51
N ALA A 35 -2.22 -3.00 7.39
CA ALA A 35 -3.09 -1.98 6.85
C ALA A 35 -3.15 -2.06 5.33
N VAL A 36 -4.27 -1.66 4.77
CA VAL A 36 -4.50 -1.58 3.32
C VAL A 36 -4.42 -0.12 2.93
N THR A 37 -3.63 0.19 1.92
CA THR A 37 -3.58 1.52 1.30
C THR A 37 -4.70 1.69 0.28
N ASN A 38 -4.80 2.88 -0.31
CA ASN A 38 -5.80 3.20 -1.33
C ASN A 38 -7.24 3.01 -0.82
N PHE A 39 -7.47 3.35 0.45
CA PHE A 39 -8.82 3.33 0.98
C PHE A 39 -9.66 4.39 0.27
N PRO A 40 -10.82 4.03 -0.30
CA PRO A 40 -11.60 4.98 -1.07
C PRO A 40 -12.15 6.08 -0.15
N SER A 41 -11.56 7.27 -0.28
CA SER A 41 -12.08 8.50 0.34
C SER A 41 -13.26 9.05 -0.45
N PRO A 42 -14.08 9.94 0.12
CA PRO A 42 -15.11 10.66 -0.63
C PRO A 42 -14.57 11.39 -1.87
N SER A 43 -13.32 11.88 -1.80
CA SER A 43 -12.64 12.59 -2.90
C SER A 43 -12.11 11.66 -3.98
N SER A 44 -11.73 10.41 -3.67
CA SER A 44 -11.20 9.44 -4.65
C SER A 44 -12.28 8.88 -5.59
N GLY A 45 -13.56 9.06 -5.26
CA GLY A 45 -14.69 8.63 -6.08
C GLY A 45 -14.66 7.14 -6.44
N LYS A 46 -15.14 6.83 -7.65
CA LYS A 46 -15.19 5.45 -8.17
C LYS A 46 -13.84 4.95 -8.75
N THR A 47 -12.79 5.74 -8.68
CA THR A 47 -11.50 5.47 -9.35
C THR A 47 -10.47 4.78 -8.47
N SER A 48 -10.70 4.64 -7.16
CA SER A 48 -9.80 3.96 -6.24
C SER A 48 -9.35 2.59 -6.80
N PRO A 49 -8.03 2.29 -6.82
CA PRO A 49 -7.50 1.02 -7.28
C PRO A 49 -8.14 -0.19 -6.59
N LEU A 50 -8.38 -0.10 -5.29
CA LEU A 50 -9.02 -1.17 -4.51
C LEU A 50 -10.47 -1.41 -4.97
N LEU A 51 -11.26 -0.35 -5.18
CA LEU A 51 -12.62 -0.48 -5.72
C LEU A 51 -12.62 -1.05 -7.14
N ARG A 52 -11.63 -0.69 -7.95
CA ARG A 52 -11.48 -1.24 -9.31
C ARG A 52 -11.19 -2.74 -9.26
N ALA A 53 -10.27 -3.17 -8.40
CA ALA A 53 -9.96 -4.59 -8.20
C ALA A 53 -11.19 -5.38 -7.71
N CYS A 54 -11.92 -4.86 -6.73
CA CYS A 54 -13.16 -5.48 -6.24
C CYS A 54 -14.19 -5.66 -7.36
N ARG A 55 -14.39 -4.64 -8.20
CA ARG A 55 -15.31 -4.71 -9.35
C ARG A 55 -14.87 -5.75 -10.38
N GLN A 56 -13.58 -5.77 -10.73
CA GLN A 56 -13.03 -6.76 -11.66
C GLN A 56 -13.21 -8.18 -11.17
N LEU A 57 -13.00 -8.41 -9.87
CA LEU A 57 -13.16 -9.70 -9.22
C LEU A 57 -14.63 -10.03 -8.90
N ARG A 58 -15.55 -9.09 -9.08
CA ARG A 58 -16.97 -9.21 -8.67
C ARG A 58 -17.09 -9.58 -7.18
N ILE A 59 -16.30 -8.92 -6.35
CA ILE A 59 -16.33 -9.01 -4.89
C ILE A 59 -16.95 -7.73 -4.37
N PRO A 60 -18.04 -7.78 -3.58
CA PRO A 60 -18.58 -6.58 -2.94
C PRO A 60 -17.54 -5.93 -2.03
N PHE A 61 -17.31 -4.64 -2.19
CA PHE A 61 -16.31 -3.91 -1.37
C PHE A 61 -16.57 -4.05 0.13
N ASP A 62 -17.83 -3.95 0.53
CA ASP A 62 -18.24 -4.05 1.94
C ASP A 62 -17.90 -5.42 2.56
N SER A 63 -17.77 -6.47 1.73
CA SER A 63 -17.35 -7.80 2.21
C SER A 63 -15.90 -7.85 2.73
N LEU A 64 -15.09 -6.86 2.39
CA LEU A 64 -13.72 -6.73 2.90
C LEU A 64 -13.68 -6.23 4.36
N ASN A 65 -14.80 -5.70 4.84
CA ASN A 65 -14.99 -5.24 6.22
C ASN A 65 -13.85 -4.30 6.69
N LEU A 66 -13.52 -3.30 5.87
CA LEU A 66 -12.46 -2.35 6.08
C LEU A 66 -12.93 -1.17 6.94
N TYR A 67 -12.14 -0.85 7.96
CA TYR A 67 -12.30 0.35 8.78
C TYR A 67 -11.17 1.33 8.51
N PRO A 68 -11.47 2.61 8.27
CA PRO A 68 -10.45 3.63 8.09
C PRO A 68 -9.59 3.76 9.34
N GLN A 69 -8.34 4.19 9.17
CA GLN A 69 -7.51 4.56 10.30
C GLN A 69 -8.13 5.74 11.07
N SER A 70 -7.96 5.76 12.38
CA SER A 70 -8.31 6.93 13.20
C SER A 70 -7.22 7.98 13.19
N SER A 71 -5.95 7.56 13.23
CA SER A 71 -4.77 8.40 13.02
C SER A 71 -3.51 7.55 12.94
N SER A 72 -2.51 8.08 12.24
CA SER A 72 -1.13 7.58 12.25
C SER A 72 -0.18 8.71 12.64
N ARG A 73 1.02 8.35 13.10
CA ARG A 73 2.00 9.32 13.57
C ARG A 73 3.40 8.90 13.14
N ILE A 74 4.13 9.82 12.53
CA ILE A 74 5.55 9.73 12.26
C ILE A 74 6.28 10.56 13.32
N SER A 75 7.23 9.95 14.04
CA SER A 75 7.94 10.60 15.14
C SER A 75 9.44 10.56 14.92
N PHE A 76 10.06 11.72 14.79
CA PHE A 76 11.49 11.89 14.60
C PHE A 76 12.01 13.08 15.40
N ALA A 77 13.17 12.95 16.04
CA ALA A 77 13.93 14.04 16.62
C ALA A 77 13.07 15.06 17.41
N GLY A 78 12.09 14.58 18.18
CA GLY A 78 11.20 15.44 18.99
C GLY A 78 10.04 16.05 18.23
N LYS A 79 9.92 15.90 16.93
CA LYS A 79 8.75 16.28 16.12
C LYS A 79 7.80 15.12 15.89
N ASN A 80 6.51 15.42 15.79
CA ASN A 80 5.46 14.46 15.46
C ASN A 80 4.64 15.01 14.30
N LEU A 81 4.52 14.21 13.25
CA LEU A 81 3.67 14.49 12.11
C LEU A 81 2.51 13.49 12.13
N LEU A 82 1.32 14.00 12.33
CA LEU A 82 0.09 13.21 12.36
C LEU A 82 -0.54 13.18 10.97
N PHE A 83 -1.20 12.09 10.66
CA PHE A 83 -2.04 11.98 9.47
C PHE A 83 -3.15 10.95 9.68
N ASP A 84 -4.22 11.13 8.94
CA ASP A 84 -5.33 10.19 8.84
C ASP A 84 -5.78 10.09 7.37
N ASN A 85 -7.05 9.81 7.11
CA ASN A 85 -7.58 9.75 5.73
C ASN A 85 -8.12 11.10 5.24
N ASP A 86 -7.90 12.18 5.99
CA ASP A 86 -8.14 13.55 5.59
C ASP A 86 -6.82 14.22 5.19
N PHE A 87 -6.64 14.44 3.89
CA PHE A 87 -5.41 15.04 3.39
C PHE A 87 -5.23 16.49 3.83
N ASP A 88 -6.32 17.25 4.02
CA ASP A 88 -6.25 18.62 4.50
C ASP A 88 -5.74 18.67 5.96
N PHE A 89 -6.08 17.67 6.77
CA PHE A 89 -5.48 17.50 8.10
C PHE A 89 -3.96 17.29 7.99
N PHE A 90 -3.50 16.42 7.10
CA PHE A 90 -2.05 16.23 6.88
C PHE A 90 -1.35 17.53 6.44
N LEU A 91 -1.96 18.29 5.53
CA LEU A 91 -1.42 19.60 5.11
C LEU A 91 -1.30 20.56 6.30
N SER A 92 -2.29 20.60 7.17
CA SER A 92 -2.25 21.43 8.38
C SER A 92 -1.14 21.02 9.34
N GLU A 93 -0.84 19.73 9.45
CA GLU A 93 0.27 19.21 10.24
C GLU A 93 1.64 19.60 9.66
N ILE A 94 1.78 19.58 8.32
CA ILE A 94 2.99 20.10 7.66
C ILE A 94 3.16 21.59 7.96
N GLU A 95 2.12 22.40 7.77
CA GLU A 95 2.18 23.84 8.05
C GLU A 95 2.52 24.15 9.53
N ARG A 96 1.99 23.35 10.45
CA ARG A 96 2.25 23.50 11.89
C ARG A 96 3.69 23.15 12.28
N ASN A 97 4.20 22.02 11.79
CA ASN A 97 5.50 21.49 12.19
C ASN A 97 6.66 22.06 11.39
N PHE A 98 6.40 22.48 10.14
CA PHE A 98 7.38 23.00 9.19
C PHE A 98 6.89 24.28 8.51
N PRO A 99 6.60 25.35 9.28
CA PRO A 99 5.98 26.58 8.73
C PRO A 99 6.80 27.25 7.62
N LYS A 100 8.13 27.08 7.65
CA LYS A 100 9.04 27.63 6.62
C LYS A 100 8.98 26.84 5.31
N GLU A 101 8.53 25.60 5.35
CA GLU A 101 8.46 24.70 4.17
C GLU A 101 7.08 24.71 3.50
N LYS A 102 6.10 25.43 4.05
CA LYS A 102 4.71 25.45 3.59
C LYS A 102 4.57 25.66 2.07
N ASP A 103 5.22 26.71 1.55
CA ASP A 103 5.10 27.06 0.14
C ASP A 103 5.87 26.08 -0.75
N GLN A 104 7.04 25.63 -0.31
CA GLN A 104 7.82 24.60 -1.00
C GLN A 104 7.08 23.27 -1.04
N PHE A 105 6.38 22.92 0.04
CA PHE A 105 5.57 21.70 0.07
C PHE A 105 4.42 21.75 -0.94
N ARG A 106 3.78 22.91 -1.12
CA ARG A 106 2.75 23.07 -2.15
C ARG A 106 3.30 22.96 -3.57
N ILE A 107 4.49 23.52 -3.82
CA ILE A 107 5.20 23.37 -5.11
C ILE A 107 5.54 21.91 -5.33
N PHE A 108 6.02 21.22 -4.30
CA PHE A 108 6.35 19.79 -4.37
C PHE A 108 5.12 18.93 -4.69
N LEU A 109 3.97 19.19 -4.05
CA LEU A 109 2.72 18.50 -4.38
C LEU A 109 2.34 18.66 -5.85
N LYS A 110 2.45 19.88 -6.37
CA LYS A 110 2.18 20.15 -7.80
C LYS A 110 3.15 19.40 -8.71
N LYS A 111 4.44 19.36 -8.37
CA LYS A 111 5.44 18.58 -9.11
C LYS A 111 5.07 17.09 -9.14
N MET A 112 4.61 16.52 -8.02
CA MET A 112 4.15 15.13 -7.98
C MET A 112 2.88 14.89 -8.80
N GLU A 113 1.95 15.84 -8.83
CA GLU A 113 0.71 15.73 -9.63
C GLU A 113 0.97 15.79 -11.14
N GLU A 114 1.98 16.54 -11.55
CA GLU A 114 2.41 16.67 -12.96
C GLU A 114 3.30 15.49 -13.40
N PHE A 115 3.82 14.70 -12.47
CA PHE A 115 4.72 13.59 -12.76
C PHE A 115 3.94 12.32 -13.11
N ASP A 116 4.14 11.80 -14.33
CA ASP A 116 3.52 10.54 -14.77
C ASP A 116 4.27 9.32 -14.21
N ALA A 117 3.97 8.98 -12.96
CA ALA A 117 4.56 7.84 -12.26
C ALA A 117 4.22 6.47 -12.87
N TYR A 118 3.28 6.41 -13.81
CA TYR A 118 2.83 5.16 -14.45
C TYR A 118 3.33 4.99 -15.88
N SER A 119 4.11 5.94 -16.39
CA SER A 119 4.74 5.83 -17.72
C SER A 119 5.70 4.64 -17.76
N VAL A 120 5.80 4.01 -18.93
CA VAL A 120 6.77 2.91 -19.16
C VAL A 120 8.21 3.46 -19.24
N ASP A 121 8.36 4.71 -19.66
CA ASP A 121 9.64 5.38 -19.86
C ASP A 121 9.98 6.36 -18.71
N VAL A 122 9.52 6.04 -17.48
CA VAL A 122 9.83 6.86 -16.31
C VAL A 122 11.33 6.85 -16.03
N PRO A 123 11.96 8.03 -15.87
CA PRO A 123 13.37 8.11 -15.49
C PRO A 123 13.58 7.59 -14.06
N ASP A 124 14.68 6.88 -13.85
CA ASP A 124 15.14 6.48 -12.52
C ASP A 124 15.68 7.71 -11.78
N LEU A 125 14.88 8.23 -10.84
CA LEU A 125 15.17 9.44 -10.07
C LEU A 125 15.21 9.13 -8.58
N SER A 126 16.25 9.60 -7.90
CA SER A 126 16.36 9.52 -6.43
C SER A 126 15.34 10.43 -5.77
N THR A 127 14.47 9.86 -4.96
CA THR A 127 13.54 10.65 -4.13
C THR A 127 14.28 11.48 -3.10
N ARG A 128 15.30 10.91 -2.46
CA ARG A 128 16.10 11.61 -1.47
C ARG A 128 16.72 12.87 -2.05
N THR A 129 17.37 12.78 -3.21
CA THR A 129 17.94 13.95 -3.90
C THR A 129 16.89 15.02 -4.17
N ILE A 130 15.72 14.62 -4.67
CA ILE A 130 14.62 15.56 -4.94
C ILE A 130 14.12 16.25 -3.67
N LEU A 131 14.00 15.51 -2.56
CA LEU A 131 13.57 16.08 -1.28
C LEU A 131 14.60 17.04 -0.69
N GLU A 132 15.89 16.70 -0.76
CA GLU A 132 17.02 17.53 -0.32
C GLU A 132 17.14 18.83 -1.14
N GLU A 133 16.87 18.77 -2.44
CA GLU A 133 16.84 19.96 -3.31
C GLU A 133 15.59 20.83 -3.08
N THR A 134 14.50 20.22 -2.60
CA THR A 134 13.20 20.91 -2.44
C THR A 134 13.07 21.56 -1.08
N PHE A 135 13.45 20.87 -0.01
CA PHE A 135 13.23 21.33 1.37
C PHE A 135 14.52 21.77 2.06
N SER A 136 14.42 22.90 2.76
CA SER A 136 15.55 23.41 3.56
C SER A 136 15.69 22.67 4.90
N ASP A 137 14.60 22.09 5.43
CA ASP A 137 14.61 21.27 6.65
C ASP A 137 14.70 19.78 6.25
N PRO A 138 15.87 19.13 6.40
CA PRO A 138 16.05 17.74 5.99
C PRO A 138 15.15 16.77 6.77
N LEU A 139 14.69 17.16 7.98
CA LEU A 139 13.80 16.32 8.77
C LEU A 139 12.45 16.11 8.11
N LEU A 140 11.95 17.08 7.35
CA LEU A 140 10.71 16.90 6.57
C LEU A 140 10.88 15.79 5.53
N GLY A 141 12.00 15.79 4.80
CA GLY A 141 12.33 14.75 3.82
C GLY A 141 12.35 13.35 4.47
N GLU A 142 13.03 13.20 5.61
CA GLU A 142 13.09 11.93 6.34
C GLU A 142 11.70 11.47 6.83
N MET A 143 10.87 12.39 7.30
CA MET A 143 9.51 12.07 7.75
C MET A 143 8.59 11.67 6.60
N LEU A 144 8.78 12.22 5.39
CA LEU A 144 8.03 11.83 4.20
C LEU A 144 8.48 10.47 3.65
N LEU A 145 9.79 10.18 3.68
CA LEU A 145 10.34 8.89 3.25
C LEU A 145 9.95 7.74 4.19
N CYS A 146 9.87 8.00 5.50
CA CYS A 146 9.67 6.97 6.51
C CYS A 146 8.54 5.98 6.20
N PRO A 147 7.28 6.38 5.94
CA PRO A 147 6.22 5.42 5.66
C PRO A 147 6.35 4.75 4.29
N THR A 148 6.99 5.40 3.31
CA THR A 148 7.19 4.82 1.97
C THR A 148 8.24 3.72 1.99
N CYS A 149 9.27 3.84 2.81
CA CYS A 149 10.31 2.82 2.98
C CYS A 149 9.80 1.51 3.58
N TYR A 150 8.64 1.49 4.25
CA TYR A 150 8.04 0.24 4.74
C TYR A 150 7.59 -0.70 3.62
N TYR A 151 7.39 -0.20 2.41
CA TYR A 151 7.05 -1.02 1.23
C TYR A 151 8.28 -1.65 0.59
N GLY A 152 9.45 -1.27 1.03
CA GLY A 152 10.74 -1.77 0.57
C GLY A 152 11.27 -1.02 -0.65
N SER A 153 12.59 -0.95 -0.72
CA SER A 153 13.35 -0.41 -1.86
C SER A 153 14.60 -1.26 -2.08
N ALA A 154 15.06 -1.35 -3.32
CA ALA A 154 16.35 -1.92 -3.65
C ALA A 154 17.51 -0.92 -3.41
N GLN A 155 17.18 0.36 -3.22
CA GLN A 155 18.14 1.43 -2.93
C GLN A 155 18.26 1.61 -1.41
N GLU A 156 19.49 1.69 -0.91
CA GLU A 156 19.73 1.92 0.51
C GLU A 156 19.35 3.35 0.90
N ASN A 157 18.48 3.49 1.91
CA ASN A 157 17.98 4.78 2.44
C ASN A 157 17.28 5.67 1.41
N ASP A 158 16.81 5.12 0.30
CA ASP A 158 16.13 5.84 -0.76
C ASP A 158 15.05 4.98 -1.42
N ILE A 159 14.26 5.60 -2.28
CA ILE A 159 13.26 4.94 -3.13
C ILE A 159 13.19 5.71 -4.46
N ASP A 160 12.94 5.01 -5.54
CA ASP A 160 12.65 5.62 -6.84
C ASP A 160 11.47 6.60 -6.75
N PHE A 161 11.60 7.76 -7.40
CA PHE A 161 10.62 8.84 -7.27
C PHE A 161 9.23 8.48 -7.81
N ALA A 162 9.13 7.68 -8.86
CA ALA A 162 7.83 7.23 -9.35
C ALA A 162 7.13 6.35 -8.29
N THR A 163 7.87 5.45 -7.67
CA THR A 163 7.36 4.62 -6.57
C THR A 163 6.97 5.48 -5.36
N PHE A 164 7.78 6.49 -5.02
CA PHE A 164 7.45 7.44 -3.95
C PHE A 164 6.14 8.18 -4.24
N VAL A 165 5.96 8.73 -5.44
CA VAL A 165 4.72 9.44 -5.83
C VAL A 165 3.50 8.53 -5.68
N MET A 166 3.59 7.28 -6.17
CA MET A 166 2.50 6.30 -6.02
C MET A 166 2.19 5.98 -4.56
N LEU A 167 3.22 5.78 -3.73
CA LEU A 167 3.05 5.47 -2.31
C LEU A 167 2.58 6.67 -1.50
N PHE A 168 3.06 7.87 -1.81
CA PHE A 168 2.60 9.10 -1.19
C PHE A 168 1.09 9.29 -1.43
N ASP A 169 0.65 9.13 -2.66
CA ASP A 169 -0.78 9.22 -3.01
C ASP A 169 -1.59 8.15 -2.25
N ALA A 170 -1.13 6.90 -2.26
CA ALA A 170 -1.80 5.78 -1.63
C ALA A 170 -1.91 5.89 -0.10
N ILE A 171 -0.90 6.47 0.56
CA ILE A 171 -0.81 6.55 2.03
C ILE A 171 -1.45 7.84 2.54
N PHE A 172 -1.04 9.00 2.00
CA PHE A 172 -1.41 10.29 2.55
C PHE A 172 -2.67 10.89 1.92
N LYS A 173 -2.87 10.71 0.59
CA LYS A 173 -4.05 11.26 -0.08
C LYS A 173 -5.25 10.32 -0.03
N GLN A 174 -5.04 9.03 -0.27
CA GLN A 174 -6.13 8.05 -0.26
C GLN A 174 -6.34 7.41 1.11
N GLY A 175 -5.29 7.32 1.91
CA GLY A 175 -5.36 6.87 3.28
C GLY A 175 -5.30 5.35 3.48
N LEU A 176 -5.37 4.97 4.74
CA LEU A 176 -5.20 3.61 5.22
C LEU A 176 -6.49 3.05 5.82
N ALA A 177 -6.66 1.74 5.71
CA ALA A 177 -7.73 1.03 6.40
C ALA A 177 -7.24 -0.32 6.94
N ARG A 178 -7.93 -0.85 7.92
CA ARG A 178 -7.65 -2.18 8.46
C ARG A 178 -8.90 -3.04 8.42
N PRO A 179 -8.80 -4.31 7.98
CA PRO A 179 -9.89 -5.26 8.11
C PRO A 179 -10.19 -5.56 9.59
N ASN A 180 -11.45 -5.56 9.99
CA ASN A 180 -11.87 -5.75 11.39
C ASN A 180 -11.32 -7.05 12.01
N GLN A 181 -11.22 -8.11 11.23
CA GLN A 181 -10.76 -9.44 11.68
C GLN A 181 -9.32 -9.76 11.20
N GLY A 182 -8.56 -8.73 10.83
CA GLY A 182 -7.22 -8.86 10.26
C GLY A 182 -7.26 -9.32 8.80
N ILE A 183 -6.10 -9.72 8.27
CA ILE A 183 -5.91 -10.04 6.85
C ILE A 183 -6.85 -11.13 6.33
N ARG A 184 -7.34 -12.00 7.19
CA ARG A 184 -8.28 -13.07 6.83
C ARG A 184 -9.56 -12.54 6.19
N ALA A 185 -10.05 -11.39 6.65
CA ALA A 185 -11.23 -10.75 6.06
C ALA A 185 -11.03 -10.35 4.58
N LEU A 186 -9.78 -10.13 4.15
CA LEU A 186 -9.44 -9.91 2.74
C LEU A 186 -9.25 -11.22 1.98
N LEU A 187 -8.69 -12.24 2.64
CA LEU A 187 -8.40 -13.52 2.00
C LEU A 187 -9.67 -14.37 1.80
N ASP A 188 -10.59 -14.35 2.76
CA ASP A 188 -11.80 -15.19 2.74
C ASP A 188 -12.69 -14.94 1.51
N PRO A 189 -12.99 -13.69 1.08
CA PRO A 189 -13.73 -13.43 -0.15
C PRO A 189 -13.01 -13.95 -1.41
N LEU A 190 -11.67 -13.85 -1.45
CA LEU A 190 -10.86 -14.36 -2.56
C LEU A 190 -10.89 -15.90 -2.61
N VAL A 191 -10.74 -16.53 -1.45
CA VAL A 191 -10.82 -17.99 -1.30
C VAL A 191 -12.21 -18.49 -1.72
N LYS A 192 -13.27 -17.84 -1.24
CA LYS A 192 -14.65 -18.14 -1.63
C LYS A 192 -14.82 -18.03 -3.15
N LYS A 193 -14.34 -16.93 -3.73
CA LYS A 193 -14.42 -16.69 -5.17
C LYS A 193 -13.71 -17.78 -6.00
N THR A 194 -12.50 -18.17 -5.58
CA THR A 194 -11.77 -19.25 -6.28
C THR A 194 -12.48 -20.59 -6.17
N ASN A 195 -13.13 -20.89 -5.03
CA ASN A 195 -13.93 -22.11 -4.87
C ASN A 195 -15.15 -22.12 -5.79
N GLU A 196 -15.91 -21.01 -5.84
CA GLU A 196 -17.07 -20.83 -6.73
C GLU A 196 -16.70 -21.05 -8.21
N LEU A 197 -15.46 -20.73 -8.57
CA LEU A 197 -14.94 -20.87 -9.91
C LEU A 197 -14.32 -22.25 -10.20
N GLY A 198 -14.39 -23.18 -9.25
CA GLY A 198 -13.88 -24.54 -9.40
C GLY A 198 -12.34 -24.63 -9.43
N VAL A 199 -11.64 -23.65 -8.88
CA VAL A 199 -10.18 -23.68 -8.76
C VAL A 199 -9.76 -24.74 -7.74
N LYS A 200 -8.91 -25.68 -8.17
CA LYS A 200 -8.30 -26.66 -7.29
C LYS A 200 -7.10 -26.04 -6.56
N ARG A 201 -7.06 -26.15 -5.23
CA ARG A 201 -5.90 -25.74 -4.43
C ARG A 201 -5.25 -26.94 -3.78
N LEU A 202 -3.93 -27.02 -3.89
CA LEU A 202 -3.11 -28.01 -3.23
C LEU A 202 -2.20 -27.31 -2.23
N MET A 203 -2.51 -27.50 -0.95
CA MET A 203 -1.70 -26.96 0.16
C MET A 203 -0.53 -27.90 0.46
N ASN A 204 0.50 -27.41 1.15
CA ASN A 204 1.75 -28.14 1.42
C ASN A 204 2.43 -28.65 0.13
N SER A 205 2.23 -27.94 -0.97
CA SER A 205 2.65 -28.34 -2.33
C SER A 205 3.50 -27.24 -2.94
N GLY A 206 4.79 -27.19 -2.56
CA GLY A 206 5.75 -26.25 -3.12
C GLY A 206 6.19 -26.65 -4.54
N VAL A 207 6.32 -25.66 -5.42
CA VAL A 207 6.92 -25.85 -6.75
C VAL A 207 8.44 -25.93 -6.62
N GLN A 208 9.04 -26.99 -7.08
CA GLN A 208 10.51 -27.18 -7.07
C GLN A 208 11.16 -26.75 -8.38
N LYS A 209 10.50 -27.01 -9.50
CA LYS A 209 11.03 -26.74 -10.83
C LYS A 209 9.92 -26.42 -11.81
N ILE A 210 10.15 -25.46 -12.66
CA ILE A 210 9.31 -25.13 -13.81
C ILE A 210 10.13 -25.51 -15.05
N ASN A 211 9.60 -26.42 -15.88
CA ASN A 211 10.16 -26.72 -17.19
C ASN A 211 9.30 -25.98 -18.22
N SER A 212 9.94 -25.25 -19.14
CA SER A 212 9.28 -24.71 -20.33
C SER A 212 9.80 -25.46 -21.56
N ASP A 213 8.90 -25.82 -22.46
CA ASP A 213 9.25 -26.46 -23.72
C ASP A 213 9.66 -25.43 -24.81
N HIS A 214 9.90 -24.18 -24.38
CA HIS A 214 10.36 -23.09 -25.23
C HIS A 214 11.78 -22.70 -24.79
N ASP A 215 12.77 -23.33 -25.45
CA ASP A 215 14.11 -22.78 -25.64
C ASP A 215 14.10 -21.91 -26.90
#